data_a1f7981166c3b97698ca90625278c887
#
_entry.id   a1f7981166c3b97698ca90625278c887
#
_cell.length_a   1.000
_cell.length_b   1.000
_cell.length_c   1.000
_cell.angle_alpha   90.00
_cell.angle_beta   90.00
_cell.angle_gamma   90.00
#
_symmetry.space_group_name_H-M   'P 1'
#
loop_
_entity.id
_entity.type
_entity.pdbx_description
1 polymer ?
#
loop_
_entity_poly.entity_id
_entity_poly.type
_entity_poly.pdbx_seq_one_letter_code
_entity_poly.pdbx_strand_id
1 'polypeptide(L)'
;MALTISRAQYVATYGPTVGDKVRLGDTNLWATIEQDLLTKGDECKFGGGKSVRDGMAQSGTATRDNPNVLDFVITNVMIIDAKLGIIKADIGIRDGRIVGIGQSGNPDTMDNVTPNMIIGASTEVHNGAHLIATAGGIDTHIHFICPQQAQHAIESGVTTLIGGGTGPADGTHATTCTPGAWYMERMFQAAEALPVNVGFFGKGNCSTLDPLREQIEAGALGLKIHEDWGATPAVIDSALKVADEMDIQVAIHTDTLNESGFLEDTMKAIDGRVIHTFHTEGAGGGHAPDIIKAAMYPNVLPASTNPTRPFTKNTIDEHLDMLMVCHHLDKRVPEDVAFADSRIRPETIAAEDILHDMGVFSIMSSDSQAMGRIGEVVIRTWQTADKMKMQRGELGNEGNDNFRIKRYIAKYTINPAIAHGIADHIGSLEVGKIADIVLWKPMFFGVKPEVVIKKGFISYAKMGDPNASIPTPQPVFYRPMYGAQGLATAQTAVFFVSQAAEKVDIRAKFGLHKETIAVKGCRSVGKKDLVHNNATPEITVDPERYEVRVDGELITCEPVDTVPLGQRYFMF
;
A
#
# COMPACT_ATOMS: atom_id res chain seq x y z
N MET A 1 29.16 -5.68 -38.61
CA MET A 1 28.40 -6.95 -38.67
C MET A 1 27.54 -6.96 -37.41
N ALA A 2 26.21 -6.99 -37.51
CA ALA A 2 25.35 -7.04 -36.33
C ALA A 2 25.50 -8.39 -35.63
N LEU A 3 25.77 -8.38 -34.34
CA LEU A 3 25.80 -9.59 -33.52
C LEU A 3 24.37 -10.07 -33.28
N THR A 4 24.11 -11.33 -33.55
CA THR A 4 22.81 -11.95 -33.30
C THR A 4 22.92 -12.92 -32.13
N ILE A 5 22.04 -12.76 -31.12
CA ILE A 5 21.90 -13.69 -30.00
C ILE A 5 20.49 -14.26 -29.99
N SER A 6 20.31 -15.45 -29.44
CA SER A 6 18.98 -16.02 -29.25
C SER A 6 18.18 -15.27 -28.17
N ARG A 7 16.84 -15.30 -28.26
CA ARG A 7 15.98 -14.73 -27.21
C ARG A 7 16.28 -15.32 -25.83
N ALA A 8 16.55 -16.62 -25.75
CA ALA A 8 16.90 -17.27 -24.49
C ALA A 8 18.20 -16.71 -23.88
N GLN A 9 19.23 -16.47 -24.72
CA GLN A 9 20.49 -15.84 -24.26
C GLN A 9 20.26 -14.38 -23.82
N TYR A 10 19.43 -13.64 -24.56
CA TYR A 10 19.05 -12.28 -24.18
C TYR A 10 18.38 -12.26 -22.80
N VAL A 11 17.32 -13.07 -22.62
CA VAL A 11 16.59 -13.16 -21.35
C VAL A 11 17.49 -13.61 -20.21
N ALA A 12 18.37 -14.60 -20.42
CA ALA A 12 19.32 -15.05 -19.39
C ALA A 12 20.28 -13.93 -18.94
N THR A 13 20.61 -12.99 -19.83
CA THR A 13 21.54 -11.91 -19.55
C THR A 13 20.86 -10.67 -18.99
N TYR A 14 19.77 -10.22 -19.62
CA TYR A 14 19.13 -8.94 -19.38
C TYR A 14 17.72 -9.05 -18.79
N GLY A 15 17.25 -10.26 -18.51
CA GLY A 15 15.88 -10.49 -18.04
C GLY A 15 14.85 -10.51 -19.17
N PRO A 16 13.57 -10.76 -18.83
CA PRO A 16 12.47 -10.83 -19.80
C PRO A 16 12.28 -9.49 -20.53
N THR A 17 11.69 -9.55 -21.73
CA THR A 17 11.47 -8.40 -22.60
C THR A 17 10.02 -8.39 -23.14
N VAL A 18 9.67 -7.41 -23.98
CA VAL A 18 8.32 -7.22 -24.51
C VAL A 18 7.72 -8.52 -25.05
N GLY A 19 6.48 -8.81 -24.59
CA GLY A 19 5.73 -10.02 -24.94
C GLY A 19 6.09 -11.27 -24.12
N ASP A 20 7.15 -11.24 -23.30
CA ASP A 20 7.42 -12.33 -22.34
C ASP A 20 6.41 -12.30 -21.20
N LYS A 21 6.07 -13.49 -20.69
CA LYS A 21 5.16 -13.69 -19.57
C LYS A 21 5.94 -14.11 -18.33
N VAL A 22 5.71 -13.44 -17.22
CA VAL A 22 6.34 -13.71 -15.93
C VAL A 22 5.27 -14.10 -14.93
N ARG A 23 5.40 -15.28 -14.33
CA ARG A 23 4.48 -15.76 -13.29
C ARG A 23 4.73 -15.02 -11.98
N LEU A 24 3.67 -14.62 -11.30
CA LEU A 24 3.73 -13.95 -10.01
C LEU A 24 3.64 -14.97 -8.86
N GLY A 25 4.77 -15.31 -8.26
CA GLY A 25 4.85 -16.36 -7.24
C GLY A 25 4.42 -17.72 -7.77
N ASP A 26 3.66 -18.43 -6.97
CA ASP A 26 2.98 -19.69 -7.34
C ASP A 26 1.48 -19.49 -7.69
N THR A 27 1.06 -18.22 -7.90
CA THR A 27 -0.28 -17.88 -8.37
C THR A 27 -0.51 -18.33 -9.82
N ASN A 28 -1.75 -18.28 -10.29
CA ASN A 28 -2.09 -18.47 -11.71
C ASN A 28 -2.01 -17.16 -12.52
N LEU A 29 -1.50 -16.08 -11.92
CA LEU A 29 -1.37 -14.78 -12.58
C LEU A 29 -0.05 -14.68 -13.35
N TRP A 30 -0.15 -14.26 -14.61
CA TRP A 30 0.99 -14.08 -15.53
C TRP A 30 1.04 -12.65 -16.04
N ALA A 31 2.07 -11.93 -15.63
CA ALA A 31 2.32 -10.58 -16.10
C ALA A 31 3.01 -10.61 -17.47
N THR A 32 2.42 -9.96 -18.47
CA THR A 32 2.99 -9.82 -19.81
C THR A 32 3.65 -8.46 -19.95
N ILE A 33 4.92 -8.40 -20.36
CA ILE A 33 5.61 -7.13 -20.57
C ILE A 33 5.02 -6.41 -21.78
N GLU A 34 4.44 -5.23 -21.56
CA GLU A 34 3.75 -4.42 -22.56
C GLU A 34 4.75 -3.63 -23.43
N GLN A 35 5.82 -3.10 -22.80
CA GLN A 35 6.84 -2.28 -23.45
C GLN A 35 8.22 -2.60 -22.88
N ASP A 36 9.25 -2.40 -23.71
CA ASP A 36 10.65 -2.43 -23.30
C ASP A 36 11.29 -1.11 -23.73
N LEU A 37 11.68 -0.29 -22.75
CA LEU A 37 12.22 1.05 -22.97
C LEU A 37 13.74 1.06 -23.16
N LEU A 38 14.39 -0.11 -23.19
CA LEU A 38 15.83 -0.24 -23.37
C LEU A 38 16.19 -0.41 -24.85
N THR A 39 17.30 0.20 -25.24
CA THR A 39 17.90 0.01 -26.57
C THR A 39 18.62 -1.32 -26.62
N LYS A 40 18.21 -2.21 -27.52
CA LYS A 40 18.82 -3.54 -27.66
C LYS A 40 20.28 -3.43 -28.10
N GLY A 41 21.16 -3.98 -27.27
CA GLY A 41 22.62 -3.93 -27.46
C GLY A 41 23.33 -2.88 -26.63
N ASP A 42 22.58 -1.92 -26.04
CA ASP A 42 23.10 -0.86 -25.17
C ASP A 42 22.62 -1.03 -23.72
N GLU A 43 22.12 -2.20 -23.34
CA GLU A 43 21.67 -2.45 -21.99
C GLU A 43 22.83 -2.32 -20.98
N CYS A 44 22.64 -1.51 -19.95
CA CYS A 44 23.58 -1.38 -18.86
C CYS A 44 23.55 -2.61 -17.96
N LYS A 45 24.69 -3.24 -17.74
CA LYS A 45 24.84 -4.35 -16.80
C LYS A 45 26.14 -4.26 -16.04
N PHE A 46 26.05 -4.36 -14.71
CA PHE A 46 27.20 -4.40 -13.82
C PHE A 46 27.73 -5.84 -13.69
N GLY A 47 29.05 -5.96 -13.60
CA GLY A 47 29.75 -7.23 -13.37
C GLY A 47 30.99 -7.40 -14.25
N GLY A 48 31.77 -8.45 -13.96
CA GLY A 48 32.96 -8.76 -14.73
C GLY A 48 32.66 -9.02 -16.21
N GLY A 49 33.33 -8.31 -17.11
CA GLY A 49 33.08 -8.41 -18.55
C GLY A 49 31.79 -7.81 -19.06
N LYS A 50 31.04 -7.03 -18.23
CA LYS A 50 29.78 -6.38 -18.60
C LYS A 50 29.97 -4.90 -18.94
N SER A 51 28.89 -4.22 -19.33
CA SER A 51 28.95 -2.88 -19.95
C SER A 51 29.21 -1.73 -18.97
N VAL A 52 28.84 -1.83 -17.69
CA VAL A 52 29.07 -0.75 -16.72
C VAL A 52 30.51 -0.74 -16.26
N ARG A 53 31.33 0.01 -17.01
CA ARG A 53 32.76 0.23 -16.80
C ARG A 53 33.11 1.66 -17.19
N ASP A 54 34.22 2.17 -16.65
CA ASP A 54 34.72 3.49 -16.99
C ASP A 54 34.95 3.64 -18.50
N GLY A 55 34.46 4.74 -19.06
CA GLY A 55 34.53 5.03 -20.50
C GLY A 55 33.64 4.14 -21.39
N MET A 56 32.81 3.28 -20.80
CA MET A 56 31.78 2.51 -21.51
C MET A 56 30.39 3.03 -21.09
N ALA A 57 29.56 2.23 -20.45
CA ALA A 57 28.28 2.69 -19.93
C ALA A 57 28.39 3.59 -18.68
N GLN A 58 29.53 3.62 -18.00
CA GLN A 58 29.85 4.63 -17.01
C GLN A 58 30.62 5.77 -17.69
N SER A 59 30.16 7.00 -17.53
CA SER A 59 30.88 8.19 -17.98
C SER A 59 32.13 8.42 -17.13
N GLY A 60 33.29 8.54 -17.79
CA GLY A 60 34.57 8.85 -17.14
C GLY A 60 34.76 10.34 -16.83
N THR A 61 33.83 11.20 -17.24
CA THR A 61 33.94 12.66 -17.09
C THR A 61 32.83 13.28 -16.27
N ALA A 62 31.69 12.62 -16.15
CA ALA A 62 30.52 13.16 -15.45
C ALA A 62 30.68 13.04 -13.93
N THR A 63 30.58 14.18 -13.24
CA THR A 63 30.58 14.27 -11.77
C THR A 63 29.16 14.48 -11.25
N ARG A 64 28.94 14.28 -9.94
CA ARG A 64 27.63 14.51 -9.31
C ARG A 64 27.15 15.97 -9.42
N ASP A 65 28.02 16.93 -9.69
CA ASP A 65 27.63 18.32 -9.94
C ASP A 65 26.81 18.48 -11.24
N ASN A 66 26.97 17.55 -12.18
CA ASN A 66 26.07 17.46 -13.33
C ASN A 66 24.69 16.96 -12.87
N PRO A 67 23.60 17.74 -13.06
CA PRO A 67 22.28 17.38 -12.60
C PRO A 67 21.70 16.11 -13.23
N ASN A 68 22.28 15.65 -14.33
CA ASN A 68 21.85 14.44 -15.04
C ASN A 68 22.51 13.17 -14.53
N VAL A 69 23.47 13.26 -13.59
CA VAL A 69 24.17 12.08 -13.01
C VAL A 69 23.35 11.52 -11.86
N LEU A 70 23.12 10.21 -11.89
CA LEU A 70 22.35 9.49 -10.91
C LEU A 70 23.15 9.25 -9.61
N ASP A 71 22.44 9.17 -8.48
CA ASP A 71 22.98 8.63 -7.23
C ASP A 71 22.86 7.10 -7.19
N PHE A 72 21.73 6.58 -7.72
CA PHE A 72 21.43 5.15 -7.74
C PHE A 72 20.67 4.78 -9.02
N VAL A 73 20.96 3.62 -9.58
CA VAL A 73 20.21 3.08 -10.72
C VAL A 73 19.90 1.60 -10.56
N ILE A 74 18.68 1.22 -10.89
CA ILE A 74 18.25 -0.18 -11.01
C ILE A 74 18.15 -0.49 -12.50
N THR A 75 19.01 -1.39 -13.01
CA THR A 75 19.09 -1.67 -14.45
C THR A 75 18.29 -2.90 -14.87
N ASN A 76 17.70 -2.88 -16.05
CA ASN A 76 17.02 -4.02 -16.70
C ASN A 76 15.84 -4.59 -15.89
N VAL A 77 15.13 -3.80 -15.09
CA VAL A 77 14.09 -4.29 -14.20
C VAL A 77 12.73 -4.34 -14.89
N MET A 78 11.93 -5.36 -14.55
CA MET A 78 10.50 -5.40 -14.90
C MET A 78 9.73 -4.58 -13.88
N ILE A 79 9.05 -3.54 -14.34
CA ILE A 79 8.19 -2.69 -13.51
C ILE A 79 6.76 -3.22 -13.58
N ILE A 80 6.11 -3.37 -12.43
CA ILE A 80 4.65 -3.56 -12.33
C ILE A 80 4.08 -2.36 -11.57
N ASP A 81 3.36 -1.52 -12.27
CA ASP A 81 2.79 -0.29 -11.73
C ASP A 81 1.40 -0.03 -12.33
N ALA A 82 0.47 0.44 -11.49
CA ALA A 82 -0.91 0.66 -11.92
C ALA A 82 -1.06 1.77 -12.98
N LYS A 83 -0.14 2.75 -12.99
CA LYS A 83 -0.15 3.90 -13.91
C LYS A 83 0.81 3.74 -15.08
N LEU A 84 2.02 3.24 -14.83
CA LEU A 84 3.02 3.03 -15.87
C LEU A 84 2.79 1.76 -16.69
N GLY A 85 2.02 0.79 -16.14
CA GLY A 85 1.81 -0.50 -16.76
C GLY A 85 2.86 -1.54 -16.36
N ILE A 86 2.99 -2.58 -17.20
CA ILE A 86 3.95 -3.67 -17.01
C ILE A 86 5.05 -3.51 -18.06
N ILE A 87 6.14 -2.87 -17.67
CA ILE A 87 7.18 -2.44 -18.61
C ILE A 87 8.57 -2.90 -18.15
N LYS A 88 9.52 -2.95 -19.09
CA LYS A 88 10.94 -3.11 -18.79
C LYS A 88 11.66 -1.80 -18.99
N ALA A 89 12.48 -1.39 -17.99
CA ALA A 89 13.27 -0.17 -18.04
C ALA A 89 14.39 -0.21 -17.00
N ASP A 90 15.27 0.79 -17.05
CA ASP A 90 16.08 1.19 -15.90
C ASP A 90 15.31 2.23 -15.09
N ILE A 91 15.54 2.26 -13.77
CA ILE A 91 15.01 3.26 -12.85
C ILE A 91 16.16 4.10 -12.33
N GLY A 92 16.20 5.38 -12.69
CA GLY A 92 17.20 6.33 -12.24
C GLY A 92 16.72 7.14 -11.04
N ILE A 93 17.58 7.22 -10.01
CA ILE A 93 17.28 7.88 -8.74
C ILE A 93 18.34 8.94 -8.45
N ARG A 94 17.89 10.11 -8.00
CA ARG A 94 18.74 11.19 -7.51
C ARG A 94 18.04 11.94 -6.38
N ASP A 95 18.79 12.31 -5.36
CA ASP A 95 18.30 13.04 -4.17
C ASP A 95 17.03 12.40 -3.56
N GLY A 96 17.00 11.06 -3.54
CA GLY A 96 15.90 10.28 -3.00
C GLY A 96 14.63 10.23 -3.84
N ARG A 97 14.67 10.73 -5.08
CA ARG A 97 13.52 10.75 -6.00
C ARG A 97 13.83 10.03 -7.31
N ILE A 98 12.80 9.46 -7.91
CA ILE A 98 12.87 8.91 -9.26
C ILE A 98 13.00 10.07 -10.24
N VAL A 99 14.09 10.12 -10.99
CA VAL A 99 14.37 11.19 -11.98
C VAL A 99 14.27 10.72 -13.41
N GLY A 100 14.19 9.40 -13.63
CA GLY A 100 14.05 8.84 -14.98
C GLY A 100 13.60 7.38 -14.95
N ILE A 101 12.82 7.00 -15.94
CA ILE A 101 12.42 5.63 -16.29
C ILE A 101 12.73 5.46 -17.77
N GLY A 102 13.68 4.59 -18.11
CA GLY A 102 14.11 4.42 -19.50
C GLY A 102 15.50 3.78 -19.60
N GLN A 103 16.35 4.28 -20.49
CA GLN A 103 17.71 3.81 -20.70
C GLN A 103 18.69 4.65 -19.87
N SER A 104 19.40 4.04 -18.94
CA SER A 104 20.55 4.67 -18.26
C SER A 104 21.86 4.44 -19.01
N GLY A 105 22.90 5.23 -18.73
CA GLY A 105 24.21 4.99 -19.30
C GLY A 105 25.08 6.22 -19.50
N ASN A 106 25.97 6.11 -20.49
CA ASN A 106 26.91 7.15 -20.86
C ASN A 106 26.55 7.70 -22.26
N PRO A 107 26.03 8.95 -22.36
CA PRO A 107 25.62 9.51 -23.65
C PRO A 107 26.78 9.72 -24.63
N ASP A 108 28.04 9.69 -24.17
CA ASP A 108 29.20 9.81 -25.05
C ASP A 108 29.49 8.53 -25.85
N THR A 109 28.96 7.38 -25.41
CA THR A 109 29.24 6.05 -25.98
C THR A 109 28.00 5.24 -26.32
N MET A 110 26.81 5.68 -25.87
CA MET A 110 25.55 4.95 -26.01
C MET A 110 24.48 5.85 -26.61
N ASP A 111 23.68 5.29 -27.51
CA ASP A 111 22.52 5.96 -28.06
C ASP A 111 21.33 5.90 -27.08
N ASN A 112 20.40 6.88 -27.21
CA ASN A 112 19.11 6.91 -26.53
C ASN A 112 19.18 6.88 -24.99
N VAL A 113 20.29 7.32 -24.39
CA VAL A 113 20.32 7.53 -22.93
C VAL A 113 19.24 8.53 -22.54
N THR A 114 18.34 8.13 -21.66
CA THR A 114 17.23 8.98 -21.21
C THR A 114 17.78 10.21 -20.49
N PRO A 115 17.22 11.41 -20.71
CA PRO A 115 17.61 12.60 -19.95
C PRO A 115 17.59 12.35 -18.44
N ASN A 116 18.55 12.89 -17.71
CA ASN A 116 18.76 12.72 -16.26
C ASN A 116 19.14 11.27 -15.82
N MET A 117 19.62 10.41 -16.72
CA MET A 117 19.96 9.03 -16.40
C MET A 117 21.43 8.66 -16.72
N ILE A 118 22.36 9.59 -16.50
CA ILE A 118 23.79 9.35 -16.70
C ILE A 118 24.34 8.53 -15.53
N ILE A 119 25.03 7.43 -15.84
CA ILE A 119 25.83 6.66 -14.89
C ILE A 119 27.22 7.31 -14.81
N GLY A 120 27.56 7.84 -13.65
CA GLY A 120 28.89 8.39 -13.34
C GLY A 120 29.64 7.56 -12.32
N ALA A 121 30.84 7.98 -11.94
CA ALA A 121 31.63 7.34 -10.89
C ALA A 121 30.97 7.42 -9.49
N SER A 122 30.04 8.37 -9.30
CA SER A 122 29.27 8.54 -8.07
C SER A 122 27.93 7.79 -8.04
N THR A 123 27.63 7.00 -9.08
CA THR A 123 26.37 6.27 -9.20
C THR A 123 26.52 4.85 -8.66
N GLU A 124 25.69 4.48 -7.68
CA GLU A 124 25.53 3.08 -7.26
C GLU A 124 24.62 2.33 -8.25
N VAL A 125 24.96 1.09 -8.56
CA VAL A 125 24.27 0.29 -9.58
C VAL A 125 23.73 -1.00 -8.99
N HIS A 126 22.42 -1.21 -9.09
CA HIS A 126 21.75 -2.47 -8.74
C HIS A 126 21.25 -3.18 -10.00
N ASN A 127 21.61 -4.45 -10.15
CA ASN A 127 21.16 -5.24 -11.29
C ASN A 127 19.72 -5.74 -11.06
N GLY A 128 18.76 -5.16 -11.78
CA GLY A 128 17.33 -5.53 -11.73
C GLY A 128 16.94 -6.64 -12.71
N ALA A 129 17.85 -7.14 -13.55
CA ALA A 129 17.55 -8.26 -14.45
C ALA A 129 16.97 -9.45 -13.65
N HIS A 130 15.83 -9.98 -14.08
CA HIS A 130 15.06 -11.02 -13.39
C HIS A 130 14.38 -10.57 -12.08
N LEU A 131 14.36 -9.28 -11.75
CA LEU A 131 13.58 -8.75 -10.64
C LEU A 131 12.34 -8.01 -11.15
N ILE A 132 11.33 -7.94 -10.28
CA ILE A 132 10.14 -7.11 -10.45
C ILE A 132 10.27 -5.93 -9.49
N ALA A 133 10.11 -4.70 -9.98
CA ALA A 133 10.01 -3.49 -9.19
C ALA A 133 8.56 -3.07 -9.04
N THR A 134 8.15 -2.74 -7.82
CA THR A 134 6.86 -2.13 -7.51
C THR A 134 7.07 -0.91 -6.62
N ALA A 135 6.11 -0.01 -6.62
CA ALA A 135 6.05 1.02 -5.57
C ALA A 135 5.88 0.35 -4.19
N GLY A 136 6.39 0.98 -3.16
CA GLY A 136 6.18 0.54 -1.79
C GLY A 136 4.69 0.58 -1.40
N GLY A 137 4.24 -0.44 -0.67
CA GLY A 137 2.87 -0.55 -0.19
C GLY A 137 2.54 0.54 0.84
N ILE A 138 1.27 0.91 0.89
CA ILE A 138 0.70 1.89 1.83
C ILE A 138 -0.44 1.21 2.56
N ASP A 139 -0.34 1.14 3.88
CA ASP A 139 -1.41 0.65 4.74
C ASP A 139 -2.06 1.83 5.47
N THR A 140 -3.37 1.99 5.28
CA THR A 140 -4.14 3.13 5.81
C THR A 140 -4.94 2.81 7.06
N HIS A 141 -4.79 1.59 7.62
CA HIS A 141 -5.54 1.17 8.79
C HIS A 141 -4.62 0.55 9.84
N ILE A 142 -3.84 1.41 10.50
CA ILE A 142 -2.83 1.01 11.49
C ILE A 142 -3.26 1.38 12.90
N HIS A 143 -3.36 0.38 13.80
CA HIS A 143 -3.37 0.59 15.23
C HIS A 143 -1.92 0.64 15.72
N PHE A 144 -1.43 1.81 16.11
CA PHE A 144 -0.07 1.97 16.63
C PHE A 144 0.04 1.48 18.07
N ILE A 145 -0.12 0.16 18.26
CA ILE A 145 -0.02 -0.54 19.55
C ILE A 145 1.44 -0.91 19.81
N CYS A 146 2.02 -1.72 18.92
CA CYS A 146 3.36 -2.25 19.06
C CYS A 146 4.29 -1.68 17.96
N PRO A 147 5.37 -0.95 18.29
CA PRO A 147 6.22 -0.33 17.28
C PRO A 147 6.95 -1.34 16.38
N GLN A 148 7.15 -2.58 16.84
CA GLN A 148 7.78 -3.66 16.07
C GLN A 148 6.99 -4.05 14.82
N GLN A 149 5.72 -3.71 14.73
CA GLN A 149 4.94 -3.92 13.52
C GLN A 149 5.53 -3.22 12.27
N ALA A 150 6.27 -2.11 12.45
CA ALA A 150 6.94 -1.42 11.34
C ALA A 150 7.99 -2.30 10.65
N GLN A 151 8.64 -3.19 11.39
CA GLN A 151 9.55 -4.18 10.81
C GLN A 151 8.79 -5.19 9.95
N HIS A 152 7.67 -5.73 10.43
CA HIS A 152 6.83 -6.65 9.65
C HIS A 152 6.24 -5.99 8.41
N ALA A 153 5.93 -4.69 8.49
CA ALA A 153 5.48 -3.91 7.34
C ALA A 153 6.54 -3.90 6.24
N ILE A 154 7.74 -3.39 6.55
CA ILE A 154 8.79 -3.22 5.55
C ILE A 154 9.28 -4.57 4.99
N GLU A 155 9.33 -5.62 5.81
CA GLU A 155 9.64 -6.99 5.39
C GLU A 155 8.60 -7.63 4.47
N SER A 156 7.41 -7.05 4.37
CA SER A 156 6.34 -7.46 3.46
C SER A 156 6.18 -6.53 2.24
N GLY A 157 7.02 -5.49 2.14
CA GLY A 157 6.95 -4.50 1.06
C GLY A 157 6.03 -3.31 1.33
N VAL A 158 5.49 -3.17 2.55
CA VAL A 158 4.74 -1.98 2.99
C VAL A 158 5.73 -0.95 3.52
N THR A 159 5.76 0.24 2.93
CA THR A 159 6.74 1.29 3.23
C THR A 159 6.14 2.52 3.88
N THR A 160 4.80 2.59 3.94
CA THR A 160 4.07 3.73 4.50
C THR A 160 2.92 3.26 5.38
N LEU A 161 2.84 3.80 6.59
CA LEU A 161 1.84 3.49 7.61
C LEU A 161 1.01 4.73 7.92
N ILE A 162 -0.30 4.62 7.73
CA ILE A 162 -1.27 5.66 8.11
C ILE A 162 -2.24 5.06 9.12
N GLY A 163 -2.40 5.72 10.24
CA GLY A 163 -3.27 5.22 11.30
C GLY A 163 -3.19 6.10 12.54
N GLY A 164 -3.44 5.52 13.70
CA GLY A 164 -3.36 6.23 14.97
C GLY A 164 -3.19 5.31 16.15
N GLY A 165 -2.88 5.90 17.30
CA GLY A 165 -2.69 5.19 18.54
C GLY A 165 -1.53 5.77 19.36
N THR A 166 -1.35 5.22 20.55
CA THR A 166 -0.37 5.69 21.55
C THR A 166 0.28 4.54 22.32
N GLY A 167 0.35 3.35 21.72
CA GLY A 167 0.73 2.12 22.41
C GLY A 167 -0.48 1.31 22.87
N PRO A 168 -0.33 0.35 23.80
CA PRO A 168 -1.39 -0.58 24.20
C PRO A 168 -2.41 0.05 25.18
N ALA A 169 -2.90 1.24 24.86
CA ALA A 169 -4.01 1.87 25.58
C ALA A 169 -5.35 1.38 25.03
N ASP A 170 -6.40 1.34 25.84
CA ASP A 170 -7.73 0.86 25.43
C ASP A 170 -8.26 1.60 24.20
N GLY A 171 -8.12 2.93 24.16
CA GLY A 171 -8.50 3.72 22.99
C GLY A 171 -7.73 3.37 21.72
N THR A 172 -6.48 2.92 21.82
CA THR A 172 -5.69 2.45 20.65
C THR A 172 -6.07 1.03 20.25
N HIS A 173 -6.38 0.17 21.22
CA HIS A 173 -6.86 -1.18 20.93
C HIS A 173 -8.14 -1.15 20.09
N ALA A 174 -9.09 -0.29 20.48
CA ALA A 174 -10.36 -0.15 19.80
C ALA A 174 -10.26 0.71 18.52
N THR A 175 -9.45 1.77 18.52
CA THR A 175 -9.49 2.80 17.47
C THR A 175 -8.11 3.14 16.91
N THR A 176 -8.07 3.74 15.72
CA THR A 176 -6.84 4.24 15.09
C THR A 176 -6.69 5.76 15.31
N CYS A 177 -6.83 6.23 16.55
CA CYS A 177 -6.77 7.64 16.89
C CYS A 177 -5.55 7.96 17.74
N THR A 178 -4.81 9.02 17.38
CA THR A 178 -3.80 9.66 18.22
C THR A 178 -4.41 10.95 18.77
N PRO A 179 -4.87 10.97 20.04
CA PRO A 179 -5.70 12.05 20.55
C PRO A 179 -4.86 13.24 21.03
N GLY A 180 -5.10 14.41 20.44
CA GLY A 180 -4.60 15.69 20.90
C GLY A 180 -3.11 15.95 20.67
N ALA A 181 -2.73 17.21 20.86
CA ALA A 181 -1.41 17.74 20.52
C ALA A 181 -0.27 17.08 21.32
N TRP A 182 -0.51 16.75 22.58
CA TRP A 182 0.53 16.16 23.44
C TRP A 182 0.95 14.77 22.94
N TYR A 183 -0.02 13.89 22.63
CA TYR A 183 0.29 12.56 22.10
C TYR A 183 0.81 12.62 20.67
N MET A 184 0.30 13.53 19.86
CA MET A 184 0.76 13.71 18.48
C MET A 184 2.28 14.01 18.45
N GLU A 185 2.75 14.95 19.29
CA GLU A 185 4.18 15.25 19.43
C GLU A 185 5.00 14.00 19.83
N ARG A 186 4.55 13.26 20.86
CA ARG A 186 5.26 12.06 21.34
C ARG A 186 5.31 10.95 20.29
N MET A 187 4.22 10.76 19.55
CA MET A 187 4.18 9.74 18.50
C MET A 187 5.06 10.08 17.31
N PHE A 188 5.14 11.35 16.89
CA PHE A 188 6.10 11.76 15.87
C PHE A 188 7.55 11.56 16.34
N GLN A 189 7.88 11.94 17.57
CA GLN A 189 9.21 11.72 18.14
C GLN A 189 9.56 10.23 18.24
N ALA A 190 8.62 9.38 18.64
CA ALA A 190 8.82 7.92 18.68
C ALA A 190 9.01 7.31 17.29
N ALA A 191 8.30 7.83 16.28
CA ALA A 191 8.36 7.33 14.92
C ALA A 191 9.62 7.77 14.14
N GLU A 192 10.46 8.66 14.68
CA GLU A 192 11.75 9.02 14.08
C GLU A 192 12.65 7.82 13.80
N ALA A 193 12.62 6.79 14.67
CA ALA A 193 13.41 5.58 14.51
C ALA A 193 12.82 4.53 13.56
N LEU A 194 11.58 4.71 13.11
CA LEU A 194 10.92 3.73 12.25
C LEU A 194 11.37 3.91 10.79
N PRO A 195 11.80 2.84 10.10
CA PRO A 195 12.29 2.92 8.71
C PRO A 195 11.17 3.00 7.66
N VAL A 196 10.03 3.54 8.04
CA VAL A 196 8.83 3.69 7.21
C VAL A 196 8.32 5.12 7.24
N ASN A 197 7.60 5.52 6.20
CA ASN A 197 6.86 6.77 6.25
C ASN A 197 5.66 6.61 7.19
N VAL A 198 5.30 7.67 7.89
CA VAL A 198 4.20 7.63 8.87
C VAL A 198 3.31 8.86 8.75
N GLY A 199 2.01 8.63 8.90
CA GLY A 199 1.02 9.68 9.09
C GLY A 199 0.03 9.29 10.18
N PHE A 200 -0.30 10.24 11.07
CA PHE A 200 -1.19 9.98 12.19
C PHE A 200 -2.57 10.61 12.00
N PHE A 201 -3.64 9.84 12.30
CA PHE A 201 -4.97 10.38 12.46
C PHE A 201 -5.17 10.98 13.85
N GLY A 202 -5.76 12.17 13.88
CA GLY A 202 -6.36 12.72 15.10
C GLY A 202 -7.70 12.05 15.40
N LYS A 203 -8.16 12.16 16.64
CA LYS A 203 -9.48 11.69 17.08
C LYS A 203 -10.56 12.57 16.48
N GLY A 204 -11.35 12.02 15.56
CA GLY A 204 -12.44 12.71 14.86
C GLY A 204 -13.74 12.79 15.65
N ASN A 205 -13.86 12.07 16.75
CA ASN A 205 -15.06 12.00 17.58
C ASN A 205 -15.21 13.22 18.48
N CYS A 206 -15.70 14.31 17.88
CA CYS A 206 -16.10 15.52 18.59
C CYS A 206 -17.23 16.22 17.82
N SER A 207 -18.27 16.67 18.53
CA SER A 207 -19.41 17.38 17.93
C SER A 207 -19.20 18.89 17.78
N THR A 208 -18.00 19.41 18.12
CA THR A 208 -17.61 20.81 17.95
C THR A 208 -16.30 20.91 17.18
N LEU A 209 -16.04 22.06 16.55
CA LEU A 209 -14.97 22.18 15.54
C LEU A 209 -13.58 22.43 16.16
N ASP A 210 -13.49 23.23 17.22
CA ASP A 210 -12.20 23.68 17.74
C ASP A 210 -11.29 22.55 18.26
N PRO A 211 -11.78 21.52 19.00
CA PRO A 211 -10.94 20.39 19.38
C PRO A 211 -10.48 19.53 18.20
N LEU A 212 -11.20 19.56 17.07
CA LEU A 212 -10.77 18.89 15.84
C LEU A 212 -9.68 19.67 15.12
N ARG A 213 -9.82 21.00 15.03
CA ARG A 213 -8.79 21.90 14.46
C ARG A 213 -7.48 21.80 15.21
N GLU A 214 -7.51 21.79 16.54
CA GLU A 214 -6.32 21.64 17.40
C GLU A 214 -5.50 20.41 17.00
N GLN A 215 -6.13 19.26 16.74
CA GLN A 215 -5.42 18.03 16.37
C GLN A 215 -4.80 18.12 14.98
N ILE A 216 -5.48 18.77 14.03
CA ILE A 216 -4.94 18.98 12.69
C ILE A 216 -3.75 19.94 12.71
N GLU A 217 -3.83 21.03 13.47
CA GLU A 217 -2.72 21.97 13.69
C GLU A 217 -1.54 21.32 14.42
N ALA A 218 -1.79 20.29 15.24
CA ALA A 218 -0.76 19.51 15.92
C ALA A 218 -0.05 18.47 15.04
N GLY A 219 -0.48 18.30 13.77
CA GLY A 219 0.21 17.41 12.85
C GLY A 219 -0.62 16.28 12.27
N ALA A 220 -1.83 16.03 12.77
CA ALA A 220 -2.66 14.97 12.22
C ALA A 220 -2.89 15.20 10.72
N LEU A 221 -2.63 14.18 9.90
CA LEU A 221 -2.86 14.25 8.44
C LEU A 221 -4.34 14.17 8.07
N GLY A 222 -5.17 13.72 9.03
CA GLY A 222 -6.59 13.51 8.88
C GLY A 222 -7.25 13.20 10.21
N LEU A 223 -8.55 12.93 10.18
CA LEU A 223 -9.34 12.56 11.35
C LEU A 223 -9.85 11.13 11.22
N LYS A 224 -9.90 10.41 12.33
CA LYS A 224 -10.54 9.09 12.43
C LYS A 224 -11.76 9.16 13.35
N ILE A 225 -12.89 8.71 12.83
CA ILE A 225 -14.12 8.49 13.58
C ILE A 225 -14.26 7.00 13.88
N HIS A 226 -14.65 6.67 15.12
CA HIS A 226 -14.92 5.30 15.53
C HIS A 226 -16.13 5.24 16.45
N GLU A 227 -16.95 4.18 16.34
CA GLU A 227 -18.16 4.02 17.13
C GLU A 227 -17.92 4.01 18.65
N ASP A 228 -16.82 3.43 19.12
CA ASP A 228 -16.48 3.38 20.57
C ASP A 228 -16.36 4.77 21.19
N TRP A 229 -16.11 5.79 20.38
CA TRP A 229 -16.13 7.19 20.79
C TRP A 229 -17.43 7.92 20.46
N GLY A 230 -18.42 7.19 19.86
CA GLY A 230 -19.68 7.75 19.40
C GLY A 230 -19.63 8.29 17.96
N ALA A 231 -19.95 7.47 16.97
CA ALA A 231 -20.03 7.87 15.56
C ALA A 231 -21.39 8.44 15.19
N THR A 232 -21.84 9.46 15.92
CA THR A 232 -23.14 10.10 15.71
C THR A 232 -23.17 11.00 14.48
N PRO A 233 -24.34 11.30 13.89
CA PRO A 233 -24.48 12.25 12.78
C PRO A 233 -23.82 13.61 13.04
N ALA A 234 -23.91 14.15 14.28
CA ALA A 234 -23.28 15.42 14.66
C ALA A 234 -21.74 15.34 14.66
N VAL A 235 -21.16 14.21 15.08
CA VAL A 235 -19.71 13.96 15.06
C VAL A 235 -19.23 13.86 13.61
N ILE A 236 -19.95 13.10 12.76
CA ILE A 236 -19.60 12.94 11.33
C ILE A 236 -19.62 14.29 10.63
N ASP A 237 -20.66 15.07 10.82
CA ASP A 237 -20.82 16.40 10.22
C ASP A 237 -19.71 17.37 10.67
N SER A 238 -19.38 17.41 11.97
CA SER A 238 -18.33 18.27 12.51
C SER A 238 -16.95 17.91 11.97
N ALA A 239 -16.61 16.61 11.93
CA ALA A 239 -15.33 16.15 11.38
C ALA A 239 -15.18 16.48 9.89
N LEU A 240 -16.25 16.28 9.10
CA LEU A 240 -16.26 16.60 7.68
C LEU A 240 -16.21 18.10 7.39
N LYS A 241 -16.82 18.95 8.24
CA LYS A 241 -16.67 20.42 8.14
C LYS A 241 -15.22 20.86 8.33
N VAL A 242 -14.53 20.33 9.35
CA VAL A 242 -13.10 20.63 9.55
C VAL A 242 -12.26 20.06 8.42
N ALA A 243 -12.61 18.88 7.91
CA ALA A 243 -11.92 18.30 6.77
C ALA A 243 -12.04 19.18 5.52
N ASP A 244 -13.22 19.68 5.22
CA ASP A 244 -13.46 20.58 4.07
C ASP A 244 -12.72 21.93 4.23
N GLU A 245 -12.63 22.45 5.47
CA GLU A 245 -11.90 23.67 5.79
C GLU A 245 -10.38 23.50 5.64
N MET A 246 -9.84 22.36 6.05
CA MET A 246 -8.39 22.14 6.20
C MET A 246 -7.77 21.22 5.13
N ASP A 247 -8.58 20.76 4.17
CA ASP A 247 -8.20 19.83 3.09
C ASP A 247 -7.51 18.56 3.58
N ILE A 248 -8.17 17.86 4.50
CA ILE A 248 -7.71 16.59 5.05
C ILE A 248 -8.72 15.47 4.80
N GLN A 249 -8.30 14.21 4.97
CA GLN A 249 -9.21 13.07 4.88
C GLN A 249 -9.87 12.76 6.24
N VAL A 250 -11.10 12.25 6.17
CA VAL A 250 -11.77 11.59 7.31
C VAL A 250 -11.87 10.10 7.02
N ALA A 251 -11.35 9.29 7.93
CA ALA A 251 -11.55 7.85 7.94
C ALA A 251 -12.62 7.47 8.97
N ILE A 252 -13.47 6.51 8.66
CA ILE A 252 -14.56 6.12 9.54
C ILE A 252 -14.72 4.61 9.70
N HIS A 253 -14.85 4.17 10.95
CA HIS A 253 -15.50 2.95 11.38
C HIS A 253 -16.93 3.34 11.80
N THR A 254 -17.93 2.92 11.04
CA THR A 254 -19.33 3.33 11.26
C THR A 254 -19.96 2.60 12.45
N ASP A 255 -21.12 3.08 12.88
CA ASP A 255 -21.87 2.60 14.04
C ASP A 255 -22.39 1.15 13.82
N THR A 256 -21.66 0.18 14.32
CA THR A 256 -21.97 -1.25 14.19
C THR A 256 -23.28 -1.64 14.84
N LEU A 257 -23.57 -1.04 16.00
CA LEU A 257 -24.77 -1.34 16.79
C LEU A 257 -26.01 -0.60 16.31
N ASN A 258 -25.88 0.30 15.32
CA ASN A 258 -26.96 1.19 14.86
C ASN A 258 -27.58 2.02 16.00
N GLU A 259 -26.77 2.42 17.00
CA GLU A 259 -27.23 3.18 18.17
C GLU A 259 -27.66 4.60 17.80
N SER A 260 -27.00 5.18 16.79
CA SER A 260 -27.24 6.55 16.33
C SER A 260 -28.00 6.63 15.01
N GLY A 261 -28.53 5.51 14.55
CA GLY A 261 -29.23 5.37 13.26
C GLY A 261 -28.65 4.28 12.38
N PHE A 262 -29.24 4.09 11.22
CA PHE A 262 -28.81 3.11 10.22
C PHE A 262 -27.84 3.72 9.21
N LEU A 263 -27.42 2.93 8.22
CA LEU A 263 -26.51 3.37 7.16
C LEU A 263 -27.01 4.66 6.47
N GLU A 264 -28.31 4.75 6.21
CA GLU A 264 -28.94 5.90 5.56
C GLU A 264 -28.78 7.20 6.36
N ASP A 265 -28.82 7.12 7.69
CA ASP A 265 -28.60 8.28 8.58
C ASP A 265 -27.13 8.72 8.55
N THR A 266 -26.20 7.76 8.54
CA THR A 266 -24.76 8.03 8.35
C THR A 266 -24.50 8.65 6.98
N MET A 267 -25.05 8.10 5.90
CA MET A 267 -24.87 8.65 4.55
C MET A 267 -25.49 10.05 4.42
N LYS A 268 -26.60 10.32 5.10
CA LYS A 268 -27.19 11.66 5.18
C LYS A 268 -26.29 12.64 5.93
N ALA A 269 -25.63 12.22 7.02
CA ALA A 269 -24.68 13.05 7.75
C ALA A 269 -23.40 13.32 6.93
N ILE A 270 -22.97 12.38 6.12
CA ILE A 270 -21.85 12.56 5.17
C ILE A 270 -22.21 13.59 4.09
N ASP A 271 -23.47 13.63 3.64
CA ASP A 271 -24.01 14.62 2.70
C ASP A 271 -23.17 14.79 1.43
N GLY A 272 -22.80 13.68 0.79
CA GLY A 272 -22.02 13.67 -0.46
C GLY A 272 -20.57 14.11 -0.33
N ARG A 273 -20.08 14.46 0.87
CA ARG A 273 -18.67 14.80 1.13
C ARG A 273 -17.78 13.56 1.08
N VAL A 274 -16.54 13.75 0.67
CA VAL A 274 -15.58 12.63 0.55
C VAL A 274 -15.27 12.03 1.92
N ILE A 275 -15.26 10.69 1.98
CA ILE A 275 -14.93 9.94 3.19
C ILE A 275 -14.26 8.61 2.85
N HIS A 276 -13.29 8.19 3.67
CA HIS A 276 -12.64 6.88 3.58
C HIS A 276 -13.28 5.92 4.58
N THR A 277 -13.98 4.89 4.10
CA THR A 277 -14.63 3.89 4.95
C THR A 277 -13.73 2.69 5.16
N PHE A 278 -13.59 2.24 6.41
CA PHE A 278 -12.84 1.06 6.79
C PHE A 278 -13.74 -0.19 6.74
N HIS A 279 -13.12 -1.38 6.55
CA HIS A 279 -13.81 -2.69 6.50
C HIS A 279 -15.26 -2.58 6.01
N THR A 280 -15.42 -1.97 4.84
CA THR A 280 -16.74 -1.62 4.27
C THR A 280 -17.60 -2.84 3.93
N GLU A 281 -17.07 -4.05 4.02
CA GLU A 281 -17.84 -5.30 3.92
C GLU A 281 -18.61 -5.65 5.21
N GLY A 282 -18.21 -5.10 6.35
CA GLY A 282 -18.92 -5.21 7.62
C GLY A 282 -18.36 -6.19 8.64
N ALA A 283 -17.44 -7.12 8.27
CA ALA A 283 -16.91 -8.11 9.21
C ALA A 283 -16.00 -7.49 10.29
N GLY A 284 -15.24 -6.45 9.94
CA GLY A 284 -14.43 -5.69 10.90
C GLY A 284 -15.22 -4.67 11.73
N GLY A 285 -16.51 -4.51 11.46
CA GLY A 285 -17.42 -3.54 12.06
C GLY A 285 -18.10 -2.65 11.01
N GLY A 286 -19.07 -1.89 11.43
CA GLY A 286 -19.88 -1.02 10.60
C GLY A 286 -21.36 -1.44 10.56
N HIS A 287 -22.21 -0.56 10.08
CA HIS A 287 -23.67 -0.77 10.05
C HIS A 287 -24.06 -2.17 9.58
N ALA A 288 -24.75 -2.90 10.41
CA ALA A 288 -25.32 -4.18 10.03
C ALA A 288 -26.79 -4.01 9.59
N PRO A 289 -27.22 -4.73 8.57
CA PRO A 289 -26.47 -5.77 7.83
C PRO A 289 -25.75 -5.26 6.58
N ASP A 290 -25.75 -3.96 6.29
CA ASP A 290 -25.69 -3.47 4.93
C ASP A 290 -24.64 -2.36 4.67
N ILE A 291 -23.64 -2.20 5.54
CA ILE A 291 -22.54 -1.22 5.33
C ILE A 291 -21.88 -1.37 3.95
N ILE A 292 -21.87 -2.58 3.38
CA ILE A 292 -21.32 -2.86 2.05
C ILE A 292 -21.94 -1.99 0.95
N LYS A 293 -23.19 -1.52 1.14
CA LYS A 293 -23.87 -0.57 0.25
C LYS A 293 -23.13 0.77 0.16
N ALA A 294 -22.36 1.14 1.19
CA ALA A 294 -21.59 2.39 1.15
C ALA A 294 -20.61 2.43 -0.03
N ALA A 295 -20.14 1.26 -0.51
CA ALA A 295 -19.22 1.17 -1.63
C ALA A 295 -19.83 1.60 -2.98
N MET A 296 -21.14 1.76 -3.12
CA MET A 296 -21.76 2.25 -4.35
C MET A 296 -21.72 3.78 -4.52
N TYR A 297 -21.44 4.52 -3.45
CA TYR A 297 -21.48 5.98 -3.48
C TYR A 297 -20.19 6.58 -4.06
N PRO A 298 -20.30 7.59 -4.94
CA PRO A 298 -19.14 8.16 -5.66
C PRO A 298 -18.19 8.96 -4.76
N ASN A 299 -18.63 9.39 -3.60
CA ASN A 299 -17.87 10.13 -2.60
C ASN A 299 -17.24 9.22 -1.51
N VAL A 300 -17.54 7.93 -1.53
CA VAL A 300 -16.99 6.96 -0.58
C VAL A 300 -15.76 6.28 -1.18
N LEU A 301 -14.66 6.26 -0.42
CA LEU A 301 -13.41 5.59 -0.77
C LEU A 301 -13.32 4.31 0.09
N PRO A 302 -13.85 3.16 -0.39
CA PRO A 302 -14.03 1.98 0.44
C PRO A 302 -12.75 1.16 0.54
N ALA A 303 -12.44 0.72 1.77
CA ALA A 303 -11.36 -0.21 2.07
C ALA A 303 -11.88 -1.53 2.63
N SER A 304 -11.15 -2.58 2.33
CA SER A 304 -11.23 -3.89 2.98
C SER A 304 -10.07 -4.08 3.94
N THR A 305 -10.25 -4.98 4.90
CA THR A 305 -9.19 -5.48 5.77
C THR A 305 -8.77 -6.89 5.37
N ASN A 306 -7.51 -7.21 5.56
CA ASN A 306 -6.92 -8.43 5.00
C ASN A 306 -7.42 -9.77 5.58
N PRO A 307 -7.92 -9.89 6.82
CA PRO A 307 -8.35 -11.19 7.34
C PRO A 307 -9.53 -11.83 6.61
N THR A 308 -10.43 -11.03 6.04
CA THR A 308 -11.55 -11.55 5.24
C THR A 308 -11.13 -11.98 3.83
N ARG A 309 -9.89 -11.67 3.43
CA ARG A 309 -9.38 -11.86 2.07
C ARG A 309 -8.34 -12.99 1.96
N PRO A 310 -8.44 -13.84 0.95
CA PRO A 310 -9.68 -14.21 0.23
C PRO A 310 -10.63 -15.02 1.12
N PHE A 311 -11.90 -15.15 0.72
CA PHE A 311 -12.84 -16.04 1.40
C PHE A 311 -12.38 -17.49 1.29
N THR A 312 -12.05 -18.10 2.44
CA THR A 312 -11.59 -19.48 2.59
C THR A 312 -12.54 -20.26 3.51
N LYS A 313 -12.41 -21.57 3.54
CA LYS A 313 -13.22 -22.43 4.45
C LYS A 313 -13.07 -22.08 5.93
N ASN A 314 -11.94 -21.49 6.31
CA ASN A 314 -11.66 -21.12 7.71
C ASN A 314 -11.98 -19.66 8.03
N THR A 315 -12.30 -18.82 7.03
CA THR A 315 -12.46 -17.37 7.23
C THR A 315 -13.52 -17.05 8.27
N ILE A 316 -14.65 -17.73 8.24
CA ILE A 316 -15.77 -17.48 9.17
C ILE A 316 -15.35 -17.77 10.61
N ASP A 317 -14.83 -18.97 10.87
CA ASP A 317 -14.44 -19.40 12.22
C ASP A 317 -13.30 -18.52 12.77
N GLU A 318 -12.27 -18.23 11.95
CA GLU A 318 -11.17 -17.35 12.35
C GLU A 318 -11.67 -15.95 12.69
N HIS A 319 -12.60 -15.41 11.90
CA HIS A 319 -13.12 -14.07 12.09
C HIS A 319 -14.05 -13.96 13.29
N LEU A 320 -14.88 -14.96 13.52
CA LEU A 320 -15.70 -15.06 14.74
C LEU A 320 -14.82 -15.08 16.00
N ASP A 321 -13.75 -15.86 16.01
CA ASP A 321 -12.81 -15.90 17.12
C ASP A 321 -12.10 -14.53 17.34
N MET A 322 -11.69 -13.87 16.28
CA MET A 322 -11.09 -12.53 16.38
C MET A 322 -12.09 -11.51 16.92
N LEU A 323 -13.33 -11.50 16.42
CA LEU A 323 -14.37 -10.59 16.88
C LEU A 323 -14.68 -10.78 18.38
N MET A 324 -14.83 -12.01 18.81
CA MET A 324 -15.07 -12.34 20.23
C MET A 324 -13.96 -11.80 21.14
N VAL A 325 -12.70 -11.88 20.71
CA VAL A 325 -11.56 -11.36 21.48
C VAL A 325 -11.49 -9.84 21.43
N CYS A 326 -11.59 -9.22 20.26
CA CYS A 326 -11.42 -7.77 20.09
C CYS A 326 -12.53 -6.97 20.76
N HIS A 327 -13.75 -7.48 20.79
CA HIS A 327 -14.89 -6.84 21.43
C HIS A 327 -15.17 -7.32 22.86
N HIS A 328 -14.24 -8.06 23.47
CA HIS A 328 -14.37 -8.59 24.84
C HIS A 328 -15.65 -9.41 25.10
N LEU A 329 -16.09 -10.15 24.06
CA LEU A 329 -17.29 -10.98 24.11
C LEU A 329 -16.99 -12.33 24.80
N ASP A 330 -18.03 -12.92 25.40
CA ASP A 330 -17.91 -14.20 26.11
C ASP A 330 -18.72 -15.29 25.40
N LYS A 331 -18.05 -16.34 24.91
CA LYS A 331 -18.69 -17.51 24.24
C LYS A 331 -19.73 -18.23 25.12
N ARG A 332 -19.75 -18.00 26.43
CA ARG A 332 -20.73 -18.55 27.37
C ARG A 332 -22.01 -17.71 27.44
N VAL A 333 -22.01 -16.51 26.88
CA VAL A 333 -23.16 -15.60 26.83
C VAL A 333 -23.82 -15.70 25.45
N PRO A 334 -25.04 -16.26 25.36
CA PRO A 334 -25.72 -16.45 24.06
C PRO A 334 -25.92 -15.16 23.27
N GLU A 335 -26.12 -14.05 23.95
CA GLU A 335 -26.29 -12.71 23.33
C GLU A 335 -25.01 -12.24 22.68
N ASP A 336 -23.85 -12.48 23.28
CA ASP A 336 -22.55 -12.15 22.71
C ASP A 336 -22.28 -12.99 21.46
N VAL A 337 -22.60 -14.28 21.49
CA VAL A 337 -22.48 -15.16 20.33
C VAL A 337 -23.40 -14.70 19.21
N ALA A 338 -24.67 -14.39 19.54
CA ALA A 338 -25.62 -13.89 18.55
C ALA A 338 -25.17 -12.56 17.94
N PHE A 339 -24.56 -11.68 18.72
CA PHE A 339 -23.95 -10.45 18.21
C PHE A 339 -22.82 -10.75 17.21
N ALA A 340 -21.89 -11.62 17.56
CA ALA A 340 -20.80 -12.00 16.67
C ALA A 340 -21.33 -12.63 15.36
N ASP A 341 -22.26 -13.57 15.45
CA ASP A 341 -22.91 -14.19 14.29
C ASP A 341 -23.64 -13.18 13.40
N SER A 342 -24.17 -12.10 13.97
CA SER A 342 -24.83 -11.04 13.19
C SER A 342 -23.86 -10.22 12.34
N ARG A 343 -22.56 -10.23 12.64
CA ARG A 343 -21.50 -9.45 11.97
C ARG A 343 -20.74 -10.26 10.95
N ILE A 344 -20.42 -11.50 11.26
CA ILE A 344 -19.59 -12.36 10.42
C ILE A 344 -20.47 -13.25 9.56
N ARG A 345 -20.61 -12.88 8.28
CA ARG A 345 -21.54 -13.54 7.35
C ARG A 345 -20.82 -14.01 6.09
N PRO A 346 -20.99 -15.27 5.69
CA PRO A 346 -20.37 -15.78 4.47
C PRO A 346 -20.85 -15.05 3.22
N GLU A 347 -22.10 -14.57 3.21
CA GLU A 347 -22.70 -13.89 2.07
C GLU A 347 -21.97 -12.58 1.74
N THR A 348 -21.74 -11.72 2.73
CA THR A 348 -21.04 -10.44 2.54
C THR A 348 -19.55 -10.63 2.28
N ILE A 349 -18.91 -11.61 2.94
CA ILE A 349 -17.50 -11.95 2.73
C ILE A 349 -17.27 -12.53 1.33
N ALA A 350 -18.19 -13.39 0.85
CA ALA A 350 -18.13 -13.91 -0.53
C ALA A 350 -18.33 -12.80 -1.57
N ALA A 351 -19.29 -11.91 -1.34
CA ALA A 351 -19.55 -10.78 -2.21
C ALA A 351 -18.34 -9.82 -2.28
N GLU A 352 -17.62 -9.62 -1.18
CA GLU A 352 -16.45 -8.76 -1.11
C GLU A 352 -15.34 -9.17 -2.09
N ASP A 353 -15.03 -10.48 -2.23
CA ASP A 353 -14.04 -10.97 -3.22
C ASP A 353 -14.42 -10.52 -4.64
N ILE A 354 -15.70 -10.68 -4.99
CA ILE A 354 -16.21 -10.30 -6.32
C ILE A 354 -16.16 -8.79 -6.52
N LEU A 355 -16.56 -8.01 -5.50
CA LEU A 355 -16.53 -6.56 -5.55
C LEU A 355 -15.09 -6.00 -5.67
N HIS A 356 -14.10 -6.71 -5.12
CA HIS A 356 -12.68 -6.41 -5.40
C HIS A 356 -12.34 -6.61 -6.87
N ASP A 357 -12.75 -7.72 -7.46
CA ASP A 357 -12.47 -8.03 -8.86
C ASP A 357 -13.24 -7.13 -9.84
N MET A 358 -14.42 -6.65 -9.44
CA MET A 358 -15.20 -5.65 -10.18
C MET A 358 -14.63 -4.23 -10.07
N GLY A 359 -13.70 -3.98 -9.14
CA GLY A 359 -13.15 -2.63 -8.88
C GLY A 359 -14.07 -1.72 -8.10
N VAL A 360 -14.95 -2.29 -7.30
CA VAL A 360 -15.85 -1.58 -6.37
C VAL A 360 -15.13 -1.28 -5.06
N PHE A 361 -14.46 -2.26 -4.46
CA PHE A 361 -13.54 -2.03 -3.36
C PHE A 361 -12.20 -1.53 -3.88
N SER A 362 -11.78 -0.38 -3.39
CA SER A 362 -10.69 0.39 -4.01
C SER A 362 -9.36 0.27 -3.28
N ILE A 363 -9.39 -0.05 -1.98
CA ILE A 363 -8.22 -0.07 -1.09
C ILE A 363 -8.20 -1.39 -0.31
N MET A 364 -6.99 -1.93 -0.12
CA MET A 364 -6.69 -3.03 0.80
C MET A 364 -5.83 -2.50 1.93
N SER A 365 -6.22 -2.75 3.17
CA SER A 365 -5.53 -2.35 4.39
C SER A 365 -5.43 -3.52 5.38
N SER A 366 -4.80 -3.32 6.53
CA SER A 366 -4.60 -4.43 7.47
C SER A 366 -5.61 -4.48 8.61
N ASP A 367 -5.94 -3.37 9.24
CA ASP A 367 -6.51 -3.33 10.58
C ASP A 367 -5.53 -3.96 11.60
N SER A 368 -4.27 -3.52 11.53
CA SER A 368 -3.16 -4.18 12.22
C SER A 368 -3.32 -4.16 13.73
N GLN A 369 -3.15 -5.33 14.34
CA GLN A 369 -3.23 -5.57 15.79
C GLN A 369 -4.63 -5.38 16.41
N ALA A 370 -5.67 -5.01 15.64
CA ALA A 370 -7.06 -5.08 16.10
C ALA A 370 -7.75 -6.33 15.54
N MET A 371 -7.97 -6.44 14.22
CA MET A 371 -8.52 -7.65 13.61
C MET A 371 -7.75 -8.09 12.37
N GLY A 372 -6.50 -7.62 12.19
CA GLY A 372 -5.71 -7.92 11.01
C GLY A 372 -4.20 -7.89 11.22
N ARG A 373 -3.47 -8.13 10.12
CA ARG A 373 -2.01 -8.33 10.15
C ARG A 373 -1.34 -7.48 9.09
N ILE A 374 -0.49 -6.54 9.52
CA ILE A 374 0.23 -5.62 8.63
C ILE A 374 1.09 -6.35 7.59
N GLY A 375 1.71 -7.46 7.97
CA GLY A 375 2.55 -8.26 7.09
C GLY A 375 1.79 -9.03 6.00
N GLU A 376 0.46 -8.94 5.96
CA GLU A 376 -0.38 -9.72 5.05
C GLU A 376 -1.16 -8.87 4.03
N VAL A 377 -0.99 -7.54 4.02
CA VAL A 377 -1.69 -6.67 3.05
C VAL A 377 -1.38 -7.08 1.62
N VAL A 378 -0.11 -7.21 1.28
CA VAL A 378 0.34 -7.55 -0.08
C VAL A 378 -0.07 -8.97 -0.44
N ILE A 379 0.25 -9.94 0.41
CA ILE A 379 0.01 -11.36 0.11
C ILE A 379 -1.49 -11.68 -0.05
N ARG A 380 -2.35 -11.17 0.83
CA ARG A 380 -3.80 -11.39 0.77
C ARG A 380 -4.44 -10.73 -0.46
N THR A 381 -3.92 -9.59 -0.88
CA THR A 381 -4.34 -8.94 -2.13
C THR A 381 -4.09 -9.87 -3.33
N TRP A 382 -2.91 -10.48 -3.43
CA TRP A 382 -2.58 -11.38 -4.54
C TRP A 382 -3.26 -12.74 -4.46
N GLN A 383 -3.50 -13.25 -3.26
CA GLN A 383 -4.32 -14.47 -3.05
C GLN A 383 -5.77 -14.24 -3.51
N THR A 384 -6.34 -13.05 -3.24
CA THR A 384 -7.68 -12.68 -3.72
C THR A 384 -7.70 -12.56 -5.25
N ALA A 385 -6.69 -11.94 -5.85
CA ALA A 385 -6.58 -11.83 -7.30
C ALA A 385 -6.50 -13.20 -8.00
N ASP A 386 -5.74 -14.13 -7.43
CA ASP A 386 -5.62 -15.51 -7.91
C ASP A 386 -6.95 -16.26 -7.81
N LYS A 387 -7.59 -16.24 -6.65
CA LYS A 387 -8.92 -16.84 -6.45
C LYS A 387 -9.92 -16.31 -7.46
N MET A 388 -9.96 -14.99 -7.67
CA MET A 388 -10.90 -14.38 -8.60
C MET A 388 -10.60 -14.77 -10.05
N LYS A 389 -9.34 -14.92 -10.43
CA LYS A 389 -9.00 -15.47 -11.74
C LYS A 389 -9.51 -16.90 -11.90
N MET A 390 -9.32 -17.74 -10.91
CA MET A 390 -9.73 -19.15 -10.96
C MET A 390 -11.25 -19.31 -11.01
N GLN A 391 -12.01 -18.50 -10.30
CA GLN A 391 -13.46 -18.63 -10.22
C GLN A 391 -14.22 -17.81 -11.27
N ARG A 392 -13.65 -16.69 -11.75
CA ARG A 392 -14.32 -15.77 -12.68
C ARG A 392 -13.68 -15.71 -14.07
N GLY A 393 -12.53 -16.38 -14.26
CA GLY A 393 -11.82 -16.38 -15.53
C GLY A 393 -11.05 -15.09 -15.80
N GLU A 394 -10.88 -14.77 -17.08
CA GLU A 394 -10.14 -13.60 -17.54
C GLU A 394 -10.88 -12.29 -17.22
N LEU A 395 -10.13 -11.25 -16.85
CA LEU A 395 -10.63 -9.92 -16.62
C LEU A 395 -10.11 -8.98 -17.71
N GLY A 396 -11.02 -8.42 -18.50
CA GLY A 396 -10.69 -7.65 -19.70
C GLY A 396 -10.67 -8.52 -20.97
N ASN A 397 -10.39 -7.92 -22.12
CA ASN A 397 -10.44 -8.59 -23.44
C ASN A 397 -9.05 -8.71 -24.10
N GLU A 398 -7.98 -8.68 -23.30
CA GLU A 398 -6.61 -8.58 -23.81
C GLU A 398 -5.89 -9.94 -23.94
N GLY A 399 -6.51 -11.05 -23.53
CA GLY A 399 -5.88 -12.38 -23.53
C GLY A 399 -4.70 -12.52 -22.58
N ASN A 400 -4.67 -11.69 -21.52
CA ASN A 400 -3.63 -11.69 -20.48
C ASN A 400 -4.19 -11.22 -19.13
N ASP A 401 -3.39 -11.28 -18.06
CA ASP A 401 -3.79 -10.90 -16.70
C ASP A 401 -3.45 -9.44 -16.35
N ASN A 402 -2.88 -8.66 -17.28
CA ASN A 402 -2.30 -7.35 -16.98
C ASN A 402 -3.32 -6.39 -16.34
N PHE A 403 -4.56 -6.36 -16.85
CA PHE A 403 -5.57 -5.47 -16.29
C PHE A 403 -5.90 -5.84 -14.83
N ARG A 404 -6.06 -7.15 -14.51
CA ARG A 404 -6.26 -7.60 -13.13
C ARG A 404 -5.05 -7.26 -12.27
N ILE A 405 -3.84 -7.49 -12.75
CA ILE A 405 -2.59 -7.15 -12.05
C ILE A 405 -2.54 -5.65 -11.72
N LYS A 406 -2.82 -4.78 -12.71
CA LYS A 406 -2.87 -3.32 -12.51
C LYS A 406 -3.97 -2.90 -11.52
N ARG A 407 -5.14 -3.55 -11.55
CA ARG A 407 -6.24 -3.31 -10.61
C ARG A 407 -5.86 -3.65 -9.16
N TYR A 408 -5.25 -4.81 -8.96
CA TYR A 408 -4.94 -5.27 -7.60
C TYR A 408 -3.73 -4.57 -6.99
N ILE A 409 -2.69 -4.26 -7.76
CA ILE A 409 -1.56 -3.49 -7.22
C ILE A 409 -1.98 -2.07 -6.82
N ALA A 410 -2.93 -1.45 -7.53
CA ALA A 410 -3.43 -0.12 -7.20
C ALA A 410 -4.05 -0.04 -5.79
N LYS A 411 -4.59 -1.15 -5.27
CA LYS A 411 -5.34 -1.19 -4.00
C LYS A 411 -4.49 -0.91 -2.76
N TYR A 412 -3.20 -1.20 -2.83
CA TYR A 412 -2.28 -0.97 -1.72
C TYR A 412 -1.10 -0.04 -2.09
N THR A 413 -1.17 0.60 -3.27
CA THR A 413 -0.16 1.56 -3.71
C THR A 413 -0.79 2.91 -4.02
N ILE A 414 -1.25 3.15 -5.26
CA ILE A 414 -1.70 4.48 -5.68
C ILE A 414 -3.07 4.89 -5.10
N ASN A 415 -4.00 3.96 -4.91
CA ASN A 415 -5.33 4.32 -4.43
C ASN A 415 -5.34 4.84 -2.97
N PRO A 416 -4.67 4.19 -2.00
CA PRO A 416 -4.52 4.78 -0.67
C PRO A 416 -3.75 6.11 -0.70
N ALA A 417 -2.79 6.29 -1.61
CA ALA A 417 -2.09 7.57 -1.76
C ALA A 417 -3.03 8.69 -2.25
N ILE A 418 -3.91 8.40 -3.22
CA ILE A 418 -4.94 9.33 -3.70
C ILE A 418 -5.91 9.67 -2.55
N ALA A 419 -6.40 8.66 -1.85
CA ALA A 419 -7.36 8.85 -0.76
C ALA A 419 -6.86 9.80 0.34
N HIS A 420 -5.56 9.79 0.61
CA HIS A 420 -4.93 10.58 1.66
C HIS A 420 -4.13 11.81 1.17
N GLY A 421 -4.26 12.18 -0.10
CA GLY A 421 -3.65 13.40 -0.65
C GLY A 421 -2.12 13.38 -0.68
N ILE A 422 -1.52 12.20 -0.86
CA ILE A 422 -0.06 11.99 -0.91
C ILE A 422 0.40 11.39 -2.25
N ALA A 423 -0.51 11.28 -3.22
CA ALA A 423 -0.22 10.65 -4.52
C ALA A 423 0.82 11.38 -5.36
N ASP A 424 1.04 12.67 -5.13
CA ASP A 424 2.12 13.42 -5.80
C ASP A 424 3.52 12.99 -5.33
N HIS A 425 3.61 12.30 -4.18
CA HIS A 425 4.87 11.96 -3.55
C HIS A 425 5.20 10.46 -3.59
N ILE A 426 4.19 9.59 -3.46
CA ILE A 426 4.35 8.11 -3.39
C ILE A 426 3.19 7.39 -4.09
N GLY A 427 3.21 6.05 -4.07
CA GLY A 427 2.12 5.19 -4.55
C GLY A 427 2.26 4.74 -6.00
N SER A 428 3.20 5.28 -6.76
CA SER A 428 3.60 4.78 -8.08
C SER A 428 5.06 5.11 -8.36
N LEU A 429 5.64 4.49 -9.39
CA LEU A 429 7.04 4.70 -9.79
C LEU A 429 7.21 5.85 -10.79
N GLU A 430 6.28 6.77 -10.86
CA GLU A 430 6.36 7.92 -11.76
C GLU A 430 7.54 8.85 -11.42
N VAL A 431 8.12 9.47 -12.44
CA VAL A 431 9.20 10.46 -12.27
C VAL A 431 8.74 11.62 -11.38
N GLY A 432 9.60 12.04 -10.47
CA GLY A 432 9.36 13.09 -9.47
C GLY A 432 8.96 12.56 -8.09
N LYS A 433 8.51 11.32 -8.00
CA LYS A 433 8.09 10.71 -6.72
C LYS A 433 9.28 10.23 -5.89
N ILE A 434 9.04 10.09 -4.60
CA ILE A 434 10.01 9.49 -3.66
C ILE A 434 10.33 8.06 -4.10
N ALA A 435 11.60 7.72 -4.11
CA ALA A 435 12.08 6.42 -4.56
C ALA A 435 11.91 5.35 -3.45
N ASP A 436 10.66 5.08 -3.09
CA ASP A 436 10.26 3.96 -2.24
C ASP A 436 9.91 2.77 -3.13
N ILE A 437 10.87 1.88 -3.33
CA ILE A 437 10.82 0.81 -4.33
C ILE A 437 11.02 -0.54 -3.66
N VAL A 438 10.19 -1.50 -4.04
CA VAL A 438 10.30 -2.89 -3.58
C VAL A 438 10.70 -3.78 -4.75
N LEU A 439 11.80 -4.51 -4.58
CA LEU A 439 12.32 -5.45 -5.58
C LEU A 439 11.98 -6.88 -5.17
N TRP A 440 11.39 -7.62 -6.08
CA TRP A 440 10.92 -8.99 -5.87
C TRP A 440 11.58 -9.96 -6.84
N LYS A 441 12.00 -11.13 -6.36
CA LYS A 441 12.17 -12.28 -7.26
C LYS A 441 10.79 -12.76 -7.69
N PRO A 442 10.54 -13.04 -8.99
CA PRO A 442 9.23 -13.48 -9.47
C PRO A 442 8.63 -14.65 -8.67
N MET A 443 9.47 -15.64 -8.31
CA MET A 443 9.03 -16.81 -7.54
C MET A 443 8.58 -16.48 -6.10
N PHE A 444 8.95 -15.31 -5.56
CA PHE A 444 8.58 -14.85 -4.22
C PHE A 444 7.77 -13.55 -4.25
N PHE A 445 7.26 -13.20 -5.43
CA PHE A 445 6.42 -12.01 -5.59
C PHE A 445 5.23 -12.03 -4.65
N GLY A 446 5.02 -10.93 -3.93
CA GLY A 446 3.93 -10.79 -2.96
C GLY A 446 4.16 -11.54 -1.63
N VAL A 447 5.19 -12.38 -1.54
CA VAL A 447 5.53 -13.13 -0.33
C VAL A 447 6.60 -12.40 0.47
N LYS A 448 7.78 -12.24 -0.12
CA LYS A 448 8.93 -11.57 0.52
C LYS A 448 9.78 -10.82 -0.51
N PRO A 449 10.02 -9.52 -0.32
CA PRO A 449 10.93 -8.74 -1.16
C PRO A 449 12.36 -9.29 -1.12
N GLU A 450 13.10 -9.07 -2.18
CA GLU A 450 14.56 -9.27 -2.17
C GLU A 450 15.28 -8.07 -1.52
N VAL A 451 14.83 -6.85 -1.90
CA VAL A 451 15.36 -5.57 -1.41
C VAL A 451 14.22 -4.57 -1.26
N VAL A 452 14.25 -3.78 -0.21
CA VAL A 452 13.38 -2.59 -0.03
C VAL A 452 14.26 -1.35 -0.01
N ILE A 453 13.99 -0.45 -0.93
CA ILE A 453 14.67 0.83 -1.09
C ILE A 453 13.75 1.94 -0.57
N LYS A 454 14.29 2.81 0.28
CA LYS A 454 13.60 3.97 0.84
C LYS A 454 14.35 5.24 0.46
N LYS A 455 13.67 6.18 -0.23
CA LYS A 455 14.29 7.40 -0.75
C LYS A 455 15.63 7.13 -1.46
N GLY A 456 15.67 6.05 -2.27
CA GLY A 456 16.86 5.71 -3.05
C GLY A 456 18.01 5.05 -2.28
N PHE A 457 17.83 4.70 -1.01
CA PHE A 457 18.84 3.99 -0.22
C PHE A 457 18.30 2.64 0.28
N ILE A 458 19.11 1.58 0.21
CA ILE A 458 18.70 0.23 0.63
C ILE A 458 18.45 0.23 2.14
N SER A 459 17.20 0.00 2.52
CA SER A 459 16.73 0.02 3.89
C SER A 459 16.59 -1.38 4.50
N TYR A 460 16.09 -2.33 3.73
CA TYR A 460 15.97 -3.75 4.12
C TYR A 460 16.34 -4.66 2.96
N ALA A 461 16.94 -5.80 3.28
CA ALA A 461 17.27 -6.83 2.30
C ALA A 461 17.23 -8.22 2.92
N LYS A 462 16.99 -9.20 2.07
CA LYS A 462 17.13 -10.62 2.39
C LYS A 462 18.60 -11.01 2.32
N MET A 463 19.22 -11.30 3.46
CA MET A 463 20.66 -11.54 3.59
C MET A 463 20.94 -12.79 4.43
N GLY A 464 22.00 -13.51 4.06
CA GLY A 464 22.53 -14.63 4.81
C GLY A 464 23.28 -14.21 6.08
N ASP A 465 24.09 -15.12 6.60
CA ASP A 465 24.90 -14.86 7.80
C ASP A 465 25.88 -13.70 7.55
N PRO A 466 25.82 -12.62 8.33
CA PRO A 466 26.70 -11.46 8.15
C PRO A 466 28.16 -11.74 8.51
N ASN A 467 28.46 -12.83 9.21
CA ASN A 467 29.83 -13.28 9.52
C ASN A 467 30.39 -14.27 8.49
N ALA A 468 29.62 -14.63 7.46
CA ALA A 468 30.11 -15.53 6.42
C ALA A 468 31.00 -14.82 5.41
N SER A 469 31.82 -15.60 4.69
CA SER A 469 32.69 -15.08 3.63
C SER A 469 31.97 -14.49 2.44
N ILE A 470 30.68 -14.85 2.27
CA ILE A 470 29.75 -14.36 1.24
C ILE A 470 28.38 -14.15 1.87
N PRO A 471 27.50 -13.29 1.31
CA PRO A 471 26.22 -12.94 1.96
C PRO A 471 25.10 -13.96 1.74
N THR A 472 25.37 -15.14 1.20
CA THR A 472 24.36 -16.12 0.79
C THR A 472 24.14 -17.32 1.70
N PRO A 473 25.05 -17.70 2.66
CA PRO A 473 24.82 -18.87 3.51
C PRO A 473 23.61 -18.75 4.42
N GLN A 474 22.96 -19.88 4.65
CA GLN A 474 21.88 -19.99 5.61
C GLN A 474 22.38 -19.81 7.07
N PRO A 475 21.56 -19.26 7.98
CA PRO A 475 20.18 -18.85 7.75
C PRO A 475 20.08 -17.48 7.06
N VAL A 476 19.13 -17.38 6.12
CA VAL A 476 18.81 -16.13 5.41
C VAL A 476 17.63 -15.46 6.09
N PHE A 477 17.81 -14.22 6.53
CA PHE A 477 16.79 -13.42 7.19
C PHE A 477 16.59 -12.09 6.49
N TYR A 478 15.45 -11.44 6.78
CA TYR A 478 15.28 -10.03 6.51
C TYR A 478 16.10 -9.23 7.51
N ARG A 479 16.96 -8.39 6.97
CA ARG A 479 17.87 -7.60 7.81
C ARG A 479 17.71 -6.13 7.50
N PRO A 480 17.69 -5.27 8.56
CA PRO A 480 17.84 -3.84 8.36
C PRO A 480 19.24 -3.55 7.78
N MET A 481 19.24 -2.82 6.66
CA MET A 481 20.46 -2.35 6.00
C MET A 481 20.78 -0.92 6.46
N TYR A 482 21.84 -0.32 5.88
CA TYR A 482 22.31 1.01 6.31
C TYR A 482 21.24 2.11 6.18
N GLY A 483 20.30 2.00 5.25
CA GLY A 483 19.17 2.93 5.14
C GLY A 483 18.19 2.90 6.32
N ALA A 484 18.24 1.85 7.15
CA ALA A 484 17.45 1.71 8.38
C ALA A 484 18.31 1.85 9.65
N GLN A 485 19.51 2.43 9.57
CA GLN A 485 20.43 2.53 10.69
C GLN A 485 20.70 4.00 11.08
N GLY A 486 20.77 4.26 12.38
CA GLY A 486 21.18 5.53 12.94
C GLY A 486 20.43 6.72 12.36
N LEU A 487 21.14 7.77 12.00
CA LEU A 487 20.57 8.99 11.41
C LEU A 487 20.08 8.81 9.97
N ALA A 488 20.51 7.74 9.26
CA ALA A 488 20.04 7.49 7.91
C ALA A 488 18.52 7.26 7.87
N THR A 489 17.93 6.66 8.89
CA THR A 489 16.48 6.42 9.01
C THR A 489 15.68 7.71 8.86
N ALA A 490 16.17 8.83 9.42
CA ALA A 490 15.52 10.13 9.29
C ALA A 490 15.61 10.71 7.86
N GLN A 491 16.60 10.27 7.07
CA GLN A 491 16.77 10.73 5.68
C GLN A 491 16.05 9.82 4.66
N THR A 492 15.74 8.58 5.04
CA THR A 492 15.12 7.58 4.16
C THR A 492 13.60 7.46 4.32
N ALA A 493 13.01 8.18 5.27
CA ALA A 493 11.56 8.19 5.49
C ALA A 493 11.03 9.60 5.74
N VAL A 494 9.72 9.79 5.61
CA VAL A 494 9.05 11.09 5.78
C VAL A 494 7.85 10.97 6.70
N PHE A 495 7.41 12.11 7.24
CA PHE A 495 6.13 12.24 7.92
C PHE A 495 5.12 12.95 7.02
N PHE A 496 3.92 12.37 6.92
CA PHE A 496 2.78 13.04 6.27
C PHE A 496 1.96 13.76 7.34
N VAL A 497 1.71 15.05 7.10
CA VAL A 497 1.09 15.96 8.05
C VAL A 497 0.04 16.83 7.36
N SER A 498 -0.76 17.57 8.12
CA SER A 498 -1.67 18.56 7.55
C SER A 498 -0.92 19.79 7.01
N GLN A 499 -1.56 20.53 6.10
CA GLN A 499 -1.04 21.83 5.64
C GLN A 499 -0.98 22.86 6.79
N ALA A 500 -1.88 22.77 7.77
CA ALA A 500 -1.86 23.64 8.95
C ALA A 500 -0.61 23.39 9.82
N ALA A 501 -0.26 22.14 10.02
CA ALA A 501 0.94 21.75 10.75
C ALA A 501 2.25 22.17 10.03
N GLU A 502 2.28 22.09 8.71
CA GLU A 502 3.42 22.56 7.94
C GLU A 502 3.62 24.09 8.10
N LYS A 503 2.52 24.88 8.11
CA LYS A 503 2.56 26.33 8.30
C LYS A 503 3.13 26.76 9.65
N VAL A 504 2.93 25.97 10.70
CA VAL A 504 3.47 26.25 12.04
C VAL A 504 4.83 25.58 12.27
N ASP A 505 5.39 24.95 11.26
CA ASP A 505 6.68 24.24 11.27
C ASP A 505 6.78 23.24 12.45
N ILE A 506 5.88 22.28 12.47
CA ILE A 506 5.90 21.25 13.53
C ILE A 506 7.21 20.49 13.57
N ARG A 507 7.93 20.39 12.45
CA ARG A 507 9.25 19.75 12.38
C ARG A 507 10.22 20.44 13.34
N ALA A 508 10.35 21.74 13.27
CA ALA A 508 11.19 22.52 14.19
C ALA A 508 10.60 22.50 15.61
N LYS A 509 9.28 22.68 15.75
CA LYS A 509 8.59 22.71 17.04
C LYS A 509 8.77 21.43 17.84
N PHE A 510 8.74 20.26 17.22
CA PHE A 510 8.86 18.95 17.86
C PHE A 510 10.29 18.39 17.86
N GLY A 511 11.25 19.11 17.22
CA GLY A 511 12.64 18.67 17.08
C GLY A 511 12.80 17.45 16.18
N LEU A 512 12.00 17.36 15.11
CA LEU A 512 12.01 16.22 14.20
C LEU A 512 13.13 16.35 13.15
N HIS A 513 13.74 15.22 12.80
CA HIS A 513 14.77 15.13 11.77
C HIS A 513 14.20 14.67 10.43
N LYS A 514 13.16 13.82 10.43
CA LYS A 514 12.46 13.42 9.19
C LYS A 514 11.82 14.63 8.51
N GLU A 515 11.84 14.60 7.17
CA GLU A 515 11.10 15.55 6.34
C GLU A 515 9.60 15.43 6.63
N THR A 516 8.92 16.57 6.74
CA THR A 516 7.45 16.63 6.81
C THR A 516 6.90 17.02 5.45
N ILE A 517 5.83 16.36 5.02
CA ILE A 517 5.15 16.61 3.73
C ILE A 517 3.66 16.79 4.01
N ALA A 518 3.12 17.92 3.56
CA ALA A 518 1.71 18.22 3.72
C ALA A 518 0.83 17.42 2.75
N VAL A 519 -0.26 16.85 3.27
CA VAL A 519 -1.32 16.26 2.44
C VAL A 519 -2.08 17.33 1.68
N LYS A 520 -2.55 17.01 0.47
CA LYS A 520 -3.27 17.98 -0.41
C LYS A 520 -4.33 17.27 -1.25
N GLY A 521 -5.41 18.01 -1.53
CA GLY A 521 -6.44 17.55 -2.45
C GLY A 521 -7.34 16.44 -1.90
N CYS A 522 -7.33 16.21 -0.59
CA CYS A 522 -8.14 15.16 0.06
C CYS A 522 -9.65 15.36 -0.14
N ARG A 523 -10.09 16.60 -0.34
CA ARG A 523 -11.51 16.95 -0.47
C ARG A 523 -11.99 17.04 -1.93
N SER A 524 -11.06 17.04 -2.88
CA SER A 524 -11.36 17.12 -4.32
C SER A 524 -11.37 15.78 -5.05
N VAL A 525 -11.04 14.69 -4.36
CA VAL A 525 -11.03 13.34 -4.90
C VAL A 525 -12.37 12.65 -4.69
N GLY A 526 -12.62 11.60 -5.47
CA GLY A 526 -13.78 10.74 -5.32
C GLY A 526 -13.47 9.36 -5.88
N LYS A 527 -14.45 8.49 -5.88
CA LYS A 527 -14.30 7.12 -6.41
C LYS A 527 -13.78 7.10 -7.86
N LYS A 528 -14.20 8.07 -8.67
CA LYS A 528 -13.77 8.21 -10.09
C LYS A 528 -12.26 8.37 -10.27
N ASP A 529 -11.56 8.87 -9.25
CA ASP A 529 -10.13 9.17 -9.30
C ASP A 529 -9.27 7.96 -8.90
N LEU A 530 -9.89 6.90 -8.36
CA LEU A 530 -9.22 5.68 -7.92
C LEU A 530 -8.88 4.78 -9.12
N VAL A 531 -7.59 4.56 -9.31
CA VAL A 531 -7.03 3.90 -10.48
C VAL A 531 -7.53 2.46 -10.58
N HIS A 532 -8.19 2.11 -11.70
CA HIS A 532 -8.76 0.81 -12.02
C HIS A 532 -9.80 0.27 -11.00
N ASN A 533 -10.20 1.07 -10.00
CA ASN A 533 -11.07 0.67 -8.89
C ASN A 533 -12.14 1.74 -8.60
N ASN A 534 -12.84 2.17 -9.64
CA ASN A 534 -13.76 3.30 -9.62
C ASN A 534 -15.22 2.91 -9.94
N ALA A 535 -15.55 1.63 -9.91
CA ALA A 535 -16.89 1.16 -10.20
C ALA A 535 -17.87 1.51 -9.06
N THR A 536 -19.07 1.97 -9.44
CA THR A 536 -20.17 2.38 -8.53
C THR A 536 -21.48 1.74 -8.95
N PRO A 537 -21.59 0.39 -8.99
CA PRO A 537 -22.85 -0.28 -9.32
C PRO A 537 -23.86 -0.09 -8.20
N GLU A 538 -25.14 -0.33 -8.49
CA GLU A 538 -26.15 -0.42 -7.45
C GLU A 538 -25.93 -1.67 -6.59
N ILE A 539 -25.85 -1.49 -5.27
CA ILE A 539 -25.67 -2.59 -4.31
C ILE A 539 -26.87 -2.65 -3.38
N THR A 540 -27.49 -3.82 -3.28
CA THR A 540 -28.57 -4.09 -2.33
C THR A 540 -28.21 -5.29 -1.48
N VAL A 541 -28.69 -5.29 -0.23
CA VAL A 541 -28.50 -6.37 0.74
C VAL A 541 -29.86 -6.79 1.28
N ASP A 542 -30.15 -8.08 1.25
CA ASP A 542 -31.33 -8.63 1.91
C ASP A 542 -31.12 -8.64 3.43
N PRO A 543 -31.96 -7.97 4.23
CA PRO A 543 -31.73 -7.83 5.67
C PRO A 543 -31.95 -9.14 6.48
N GLU A 544 -32.63 -10.13 5.90
CA GLU A 544 -32.90 -11.41 6.56
C GLU A 544 -31.89 -12.50 6.15
N ARG A 545 -31.52 -12.50 4.87
CA ARG A 545 -30.64 -13.53 4.27
C ARG A 545 -29.21 -13.07 4.07
N TYR A 546 -28.95 -11.76 4.20
CA TYR A 546 -27.65 -11.13 3.93
C TYR A 546 -27.16 -11.26 2.47
N GLU A 547 -28.01 -11.73 1.56
CA GLU A 547 -27.68 -11.83 0.13
C GLU A 547 -27.35 -10.45 -0.44
N VAL A 548 -26.17 -10.37 -1.07
CA VAL A 548 -25.71 -9.16 -1.75
C VAL A 548 -26.03 -9.25 -3.22
N ARG A 549 -26.69 -8.23 -3.76
CA ARG A 549 -26.97 -8.11 -5.19
C ARG A 549 -26.31 -6.87 -5.76
N VAL A 550 -25.78 -7.01 -6.96
CA VAL A 550 -25.19 -5.91 -7.74
C VAL A 550 -25.98 -5.77 -9.04
N ASP A 551 -26.53 -4.58 -9.28
CA ASP A 551 -27.41 -4.30 -10.42
C ASP A 551 -28.54 -5.35 -10.56
N GLY A 552 -29.07 -5.82 -9.42
CA GLY A 552 -30.12 -6.82 -9.30
C GLY A 552 -29.66 -8.28 -9.36
N GLU A 553 -28.40 -8.57 -9.72
CA GLU A 553 -27.85 -9.93 -9.78
C GLU A 553 -27.25 -10.34 -8.44
N LEU A 554 -27.59 -11.53 -7.97
CA LEU A 554 -26.98 -12.12 -6.76
C LEU A 554 -25.49 -12.39 -7.02
N ILE A 555 -24.62 -11.84 -6.16
CA ILE A 555 -23.20 -12.12 -6.21
C ILE A 555 -22.75 -13.00 -5.04
N THR A 556 -22.10 -14.09 -5.36
CA THR A 556 -21.54 -15.03 -4.38
C THR A 556 -20.35 -15.78 -5.00
N CYS A 557 -19.46 -16.27 -4.18
CA CYS A 557 -18.36 -17.12 -4.61
C CYS A 557 -18.10 -18.23 -3.60
N GLU A 558 -17.49 -19.33 -4.06
CA GLU A 558 -17.16 -20.46 -3.19
C GLU A 558 -15.92 -20.14 -2.32
N PRO A 559 -15.93 -20.57 -1.05
CA PRO A 559 -14.73 -20.53 -0.24
C PRO A 559 -13.69 -21.53 -0.76
N VAL A 560 -12.42 -21.12 -0.76
CA VAL A 560 -11.33 -22.02 -1.16
C VAL A 560 -10.69 -22.68 0.06
N ASP A 561 -10.16 -23.89 -0.12
CA ASP A 561 -9.44 -24.63 0.91
C ASP A 561 -7.91 -24.54 0.77
N THR A 562 -7.44 -23.99 -0.34
CA THR A 562 -6.03 -23.80 -0.63
C THR A 562 -5.82 -22.43 -1.25
N VAL A 563 -4.81 -21.71 -0.78
CA VAL A 563 -4.37 -20.42 -1.34
C VAL A 563 -2.90 -20.49 -1.76
N PRO A 564 -2.49 -19.77 -2.82
CA PRO A 564 -1.08 -19.65 -3.19
C PRO A 564 -0.32 -18.78 -2.18
N LEU A 565 0.99 -18.63 -2.41
CA LEU A 565 1.87 -17.75 -1.64
C LEU A 565 2.03 -18.16 -0.18
N GLY A 566 1.89 -19.46 0.13
CA GLY A 566 2.06 -20.00 1.48
C GLY A 566 3.49 -19.95 2.01
N GLN A 567 4.48 -19.73 1.14
CA GLN A 567 5.90 -19.72 1.48
C GLN A 567 6.28 -18.65 2.51
N ARG A 568 5.44 -17.64 2.73
CA ARG A 568 5.69 -16.61 3.74
C ARG A 568 5.95 -17.20 5.13
N TYR A 569 5.26 -18.25 5.48
CA TYR A 569 5.36 -18.89 6.80
C TYR A 569 6.54 -19.89 6.92
N PHE A 570 7.15 -20.23 5.80
CA PHE A 570 8.23 -21.23 5.72
C PHE A 570 9.58 -20.62 5.28
N MET A 571 9.62 -19.33 5.02
CA MET A 571 10.86 -18.63 4.71
C MET A 571 11.47 -18.04 5.97
N PHE A 572 12.69 -18.39 6.19
CA PHE A 572 13.48 -17.91 7.32
C PHE A 572 14.43 -16.80 6.89
#